data_1bc9defd4d6885abbff08d5c0e3db7c0
#
_entry.id   1bc9defd4d6885abbff08d5c0e3db7c0
#
_cell.length_a   1.000
_cell.length_b   1.000
_cell.length_c   1.000
_cell.angle_alpha   90.00
_cell.angle_beta   90.00
_cell.angle_gamma   90.00
#
_symmetry.space_group_name_H-M   'P 1'
#
loop_
_entity.id
_entity.type
_entity.pdbx_description
1 polymer ?
#
loop_
_entity_poly.entity_id
_entity_poly.type
_entity_poly.pdbx_seq_one_letter_code
_entity_poly.pdbx_strand_id
1 'polypeptide(L)'
;MRTMHLAAAVASALTLSTSASAGFFDLTLAPYVGGSLGQATSDISCPVGISCDDSDTAWKIYGGLEINEYISMEVGYIDLGESTFTGTQSGTRETNGMTTAVVGTYAISPSFILSGRGGMNFLNTEVNGTIAGTSTQNTGDTDVVWSFGVGAQYNLTPAVGLRLDWERFFETGSSNFNGGTGEADIDLFSAGVVYKF
;
A
#
# COMPACT_ATOMS: atom_id res chain seq x y z
N MET A 1 -0.61 27.67 9.27
CA MET A 1 -1.78 27.13 9.99
C MET A 1 -2.85 26.82 8.94
N ARG A 2 -2.86 25.62 8.41
CA ARG A 2 -3.97 25.08 7.60
C ARG A 2 -4.52 23.87 8.36
N THR A 3 -5.73 24.03 8.82
CA THR A 3 -6.46 23.13 9.70
C THR A 3 -6.81 21.85 8.96
N MET A 4 -6.44 20.74 9.58
CA MET A 4 -6.89 19.39 9.30
C MET A 4 -8.43 19.32 9.34
N HIS A 5 -9.05 19.06 8.19
CA HIS A 5 -10.43 18.61 8.09
C HIS A 5 -10.48 17.39 7.16
N LEU A 6 -9.98 16.27 7.64
CA LEU A 6 -10.16 14.97 6.98
C LEU A 6 -10.27 13.86 8.01
N ALA A 7 -11.37 13.79 8.70
CA ALA A 7 -11.69 12.64 9.53
C ALA A 7 -13.19 12.58 9.82
N ALA A 8 -14.02 12.32 8.82
CA ALA A 8 -15.41 11.90 9.07
C ALA A 8 -16.13 11.46 7.78
N ALA A 9 -15.68 10.42 7.09
CA ALA A 9 -16.45 9.88 5.95
C ALA A 9 -16.20 8.40 5.64
N VAL A 10 -15.99 7.54 6.62
CA VAL A 10 -15.91 6.08 6.36
C VAL A 10 -16.74 5.28 7.37
N ALA A 11 -17.84 5.81 7.83
CA ALA A 11 -18.79 5.09 8.66
C ALA A 11 -20.19 5.00 8.00
N SER A 12 -20.22 4.69 6.70
CA SER A 12 -21.47 4.23 6.08
C SER A 12 -21.37 2.73 5.93
N ALA A 13 -21.75 2.01 6.98
CA ALA A 13 -21.90 0.57 6.96
C ALA A 13 -22.81 0.17 5.79
N LEU A 14 -22.22 -0.48 4.79
CA LEU A 14 -22.98 -1.18 3.77
C LEU A 14 -23.65 -2.39 4.43
N THR A 15 -24.88 -2.22 4.89
CA THR A 15 -25.79 -3.32 5.14
C THR A 15 -26.32 -3.81 3.80
N LEU A 16 -25.50 -4.54 3.05
CA LEU A 16 -25.93 -5.32 1.91
C LEU A 16 -26.48 -6.64 2.43
N SER A 17 -27.78 -6.68 2.68
CA SER A 17 -28.53 -7.94 2.81
C SER A 17 -28.71 -8.51 1.41
N THR A 18 -27.82 -9.38 0.99
CA THR A 18 -27.95 -10.13 -0.26
C THR A 18 -28.78 -11.38 -0.02
N SER A 19 -29.98 -11.40 -0.57
CA SER A 19 -30.74 -12.63 -0.79
C SER A 19 -30.06 -13.45 -1.89
N ALA A 20 -29.47 -14.58 -1.50
CA ALA A 20 -28.77 -15.50 -2.38
C ALA A 20 -29.71 -16.10 -3.42
N SER A 21 -29.41 -15.91 -4.70
CA SER A 21 -29.90 -16.76 -5.80
C SER A 21 -28.83 -17.79 -6.09
N ALA A 22 -29.13 -19.06 -5.81
CA ALA A 22 -28.26 -20.19 -6.13
C ALA A 22 -28.02 -20.26 -7.64
N GLY A 23 -26.76 -20.14 -8.07
CA GLY A 23 -26.38 -20.30 -9.48
C GLY A 23 -24.88 -20.18 -9.68
N PHE A 24 -24.22 -21.31 -9.83
CA PHE A 24 -22.93 -21.60 -10.47
C PHE A 24 -21.63 -21.11 -9.79
N PHE A 25 -21.63 -20.14 -8.88
CA PHE A 25 -20.54 -19.85 -7.96
C PHE A 25 -21.14 -19.65 -6.58
N ASP A 26 -20.73 -20.46 -5.62
CA ASP A 26 -21.05 -20.26 -4.21
C ASP A 26 -20.24 -19.03 -3.73
N LEU A 27 -20.74 -17.83 -4.06
CA LEU A 27 -20.14 -16.56 -3.69
C LEU A 27 -20.46 -16.29 -2.23
N THR A 28 -19.59 -16.73 -1.35
CA THR A 28 -19.66 -16.36 0.08
C THR A 28 -18.99 -14.99 0.23
N LEU A 29 -19.74 -13.92 -0.02
CA LEU A 29 -19.22 -12.56 0.12
C LEU A 29 -19.05 -12.21 1.60
N ALA A 30 -17.86 -12.43 2.14
CA ALA A 30 -17.52 -12.07 3.52
C ALA A 30 -16.63 -10.83 3.55
N PRO A 31 -17.14 -9.68 4.02
CA PRO A 31 -16.35 -8.45 4.12
C PRO A 31 -15.38 -8.51 5.30
N TYR A 32 -14.24 -7.85 5.14
CA TYR A 32 -13.27 -7.61 6.19
C TYR A 32 -12.60 -6.25 6.03
N VAL A 33 -12.02 -5.76 7.11
CA VAL A 33 -11.22 -4.56 7.12
C VAL A 33 -9.89 -4.82 7.81
N GLY A 34 -8.86 -4.07 7.46
CA GLY A 34 -7.56 -4.21 8.09
C GLY A 34 -6.76 -2.92 8.06
N GLY A 35 -5.75 -2.90 8.91
CA GLY A 35 -4.74 -1.86 8.94
C GLY A 35 -3.39 -2.43 9.31
N SER A 36 -2.33 -1.90 8.72
CA SER A 36 -0.97 -2.32 8.98
C SER A 36 -0.02 -1.14 9.08
N LEU A 37 1.05 -1.34 9.82
CA LEU A 37 2.20 -0.46 9.93
C LEU A 37 3.43 -1.23 9.50
N GLY A 38 4.39 -0.55 8.90
CA GLY A 38 5.57 -1.21 8.39
C GLY A 38 6.70 -0.26 8.07
N GLN A 39 7.68 -0.79 7.37
CA GLN A 39 8.80 -0.06 6.83
C GLN A 39 8.85 -0.25 5.32
N ALA A 40 8.85 0.87 4.61
CA ALA A 40 9.11 0.91 3.17
C ALA A 40 10.59 1.18 2.93
N THR A 41 11.17 0.52 1.95
CA THR A 41 12.55 0.75 1.50
C THR A 41 12.55 0.92 0.00
N SER A 42 13.10 2.03 -0.48
CA SER A 42 13.17 2.37 -1.91
C SER A 42 14.54 2.01 -2.47
N ASP A 43 14.57 1.26 -3.57
CA ASP A 43 15.82 0.94 -4.31
C ASP A 43 16.29 2.16 -5.12
N ILE A 44 16.83 3.17 -4.43
CA ILE A 44 17.34 4.39 -5.05
C ILE A 44 18.87 4.27 -5.24
N SER A 45 19.34 4.41 -6.49
CA SER A 45 20.78 4.51 -6.77
C SER A 45 21.31 5.90 -6.42
N CYS A 46 22.03 6.01 -5.31
CA CYS A 46 22.62 7.26 -4.87
C CYS A 46 23.94 7.55 -5.60
N PRO A 47 24.07 8.71 -6.27
CA PRO A 47 25.32 9.13 -6.90
C PRO A 47 26.41 9.35 -5.85
N VAL A 48 27.69 9.23 -6.29
CA VAL A 48 28.85 9.44 -5.43
C VAL A 48 28.83 10.84 -4.80
N GLY A 49 28.83 10.91 -3.46
CA GLY A 49 28.81 12.18 -2.70
C GLY A 49 27.43 12.64 -2.25
N ILE A 50 26.37 11.84 -2.46
CA ILE A 50 25.03 12.06 -1.92
C ILE A 50 24.73 10.97 -0.89
N SER A 51 24.24 11.36 0.29
CA SER A 51 23.72 10.44 1.29
C SER A 51 22.21 10.35 1.11
N CYS A 52 21.68 9.13 0.96
CA CYS A 52 20.25 8.88 0.88
C CYS A 52 19.81 8.12 2.12
N ASP A 53 18.68 8.50 2.65
CA ASP A 53 17.89 7.69 3.58
C ASP A 53 16.70 7.16 2.78
N ASP A 54 16.74 5.88 2.49
CA ASP A 54 15.85 5.20 1.56
C ASP A 54 14.73 4.42 2.26
N SER A 55 14.66 4.48 3.60
CA SER A 55 13.66 3.75 4.36
C SER A 55 12.89 4.63 5.33
N ASP A 56 11.55 4.49 5.33
CA ASP A 56 10.66 5.21 6.24
C ASP A 56 9.50 4.34 6.72
N THR A 57 8.80 4.85 7.71
CA THR A 57 7.60 4.22 8.25
C THR A 57 6.45 4.33 7.27
N ALA A 58 5.87 3.20 6.93
CA ALA A 58 4.70 3.13 6.06
C ALA A 58 3.46 2.64 6.83
N TRP A 59 2.29 3.03 6.34
CA TRP A 59 1.03 2.50 6.86
C TRP A 59 0.03 2.25 5.74
N LYS A 60 -0.86 1.30 5.98
CA LYS A 60 -1.92 0.93 5.04
C LYS A 60 -3.22 0.64 5.79
N ILE A 61 -4.34 1.13 5.23
CA ILE A 61 -5.69 0.74 5.63
C ILE A 61 -6.40 0.16 4.41
N TYR A 62 -7.15 -0.91 4.60
CA TYR A 62 -7.81 -1.59 3.49
C TYR A 62 -9.12 -2.24 3.91
N GLY A 63 -10.02 -2.36 2.95
CA GLY A 63 -11.19 -3.20 3.01
C GLY A 63 -11.07 -4.33 2.00
N GLY A 64 -11.56 -5.50 2.34
CA GLY A 64 -11.55 -6.65 1.46
C GLY A 64 -12.88 -7.37 1.44
N LEU A 65 -13.07 -8.14 0.38
CA LEU A 65 -14.22 -8.99 0.18
C LEU A 65 -13.72 -10.40 -0.19
N GLU A 66 -13.92 -11.37 0.70
CA GLU A 66 -13.67 -12.78 0.39
C GLU A 66 -14.73 -13.26 -0.62
N ILE A 67 -14.29 -13.65 -1.82
CA ILE A 67 -15.16 -14.17 -2.88
C ILE A 67 -15.43 -15.65 -2.63
N ASN A 68 -14.40 -16.35 -2.20
CA ASN A 68 -14.44 -17.75 -1.76
C ASN A 68 -13.28 -18.01 -0.77
N GLU A 69 -13.11 -19.25 -0.34
CA GLU A 69 -12.04 -19.65 0.61
C GLU A 69 -10.61 -19.44 0.11
N TYR A 70 -10.41 -19.25 -1.23
CA TYR A 70 -9.08 -19.11 -1.85
C TYR A 70 -8.81 -17.72 -2.40
N ILE A 71 -9.83 -16.91 -2.66
CA ILE A 71 -9.67 -15.64 -3.38
C ILE A 71 -10.43 -14.54 -2.68
N SER A 72 -9.78 -13.41 -2.47
CA SER A 72 -10.38 -12.16 -2.05
C SER A 72 -9.90 -10.98 -2.90
N MET A 73 -10.66 -9.89 -2.88
CA MET A 73 -10.29 -8.61 -3.47
C MET A 73 -10.11 -7.60 -2.35
N GLU A 74 -9.06 -6.80 -2.45
CA GLU A 74 -8.77 -5.71 -1.51
C GLU A 74 -8.73 -4.38 -2.24
N VAL A 75 -9.21 -3.34 -1.56
CA VAL A 75 -9.02 -1.94 -1.92
C VAL A 75 -8.61 -1.18 -0.68
N GLY A 76 -7.67 -0.26 -0.81
CA GLY A 76 -7.15 0.46 0.35
C GLY A 76 -6.45 1.75 -0.01
N TYR A 77 -5.90 2.36 1.02
CA TYR A 77 -5.03 3.51 0.93
C TYR A 77 -3.71 3.18 1.63
N ILE A 78 -2.62 3.56 1.00
CA ILE A 78 -1.27 3.36 1.50
C ILE A 78 -0.51 4.69 1.52
N ASP A 79 0.33 4.82 2.52
CA ASP A 79 1.35 5.86 2.63
C ASP A 79 2.68 5.14 2.86
N LEU A 80 3.60 5.29 1.92
CA LEU A 80 4.90 4.64 1.93
C LEU A 80 5.99 5.48 2.60
N GLY A 81 5.58 6.64 3.17
CA GLY A 81 6.49 7.54 3.87
C GLY A 81 7.31 8.42 2.92
N GLU A 82 8.39 9.00 3.48
CA GLU A 82 9.23 9.99 2.84
C GLU A 82 10.68 9.49 2.75
N SER A 83 11.24 9.49 1.54
CA SER A 83 12.68 9.25 1.33
C SER A 83 13.41 10.60 1.25
N THR A 84 14.51 10.75 1.98
CA THR A 84 15.30 11.99 2.02
C THR A 84 16.65 11.80 1.34
N PHE A 85 17.05 12.74 0.49
CA PHE A 85 18.39 12.79 -0.09
C PHE A 85 19.09 14.10 0.29
N THR A 86 20.36 13.98 0.70
CA THR A 86 21.15 15.11 1.19
C THR A 86 22.53 15.14 0.51
N GLY A 87 22.89 16.30 -0.07
CA GLY A 87 24.17 16.49 -0.76
C GLY A 87 24.26 17.85 -1.42
N THR A 88 24.87 17.94 -2.61
CA THR A 88 24.83 19.16 -3.45
C THR A 88 23.40 19.51 -3.90
N GLN A 89 22.50 18.58 -3.85
CA GLN A 89 21.06 18.72 -3.96
C GLN A 89 20.45 18.04 -2.73
N SER A 90 19.46 18.64 -2.14
CA SER A 90 18.73 18.05 -1.02
C SER A 90 17.23 18.13 -1.31
N GLY A 91 16.51 17.09 -0.92
CA GLY A 91 15.08 17.03 -1.15
C GLY A 91 14.44 15.81 -0.49
N THR A 92 13.13 15.75 -0.61
CA THR A 92 12.29 14.70 -0.09
C THR A 92 11.39 14.16 -1.19
N ARG A 93 11.11 12.87 -1.13
CA ARG A 93 10.19 12.16 -2.00
C ARG A 93 9.17 11.44 -1.14
N GLU A 94 7.92 11.83 -1.25
CA GLU A 94 6.77 11.22 -0.57
C GLU A 94 5.95 10.43 -1.58
N THR A 95 5.51 9.22 -1.19
CA THR A 95 4.69 8.36 -2.06
C THR A 95 3.50 7.82 -1.28
N ASN A 96 2.30 8.12 -1.78
CA ASN A 96 1.05 7.65 -1.19
C ASN A 96 -0.01 7.39 -2.28
N GLY A 97 -1.08 6.69 -1.94
CA GLY A 97 -2.16 6.50 -2.92
C GLY A 97 -3.13 5.38 -2.63
N MET A 98 -3.93 5.08 -3.64
CA MET A 98 -4.93 4.01 -3.58
C MET A 98 -4.34 2.69 -4.07
N THR A 99 -4.65 1.61 -3.35
CA THR A 99 -4.23 0.26 -3.70
C THR A 99 -5.42 -0.61 -4.04
N THR A 100 -5.25 -1.47 -5.05
CA THR A 100 -6.18 -2.54 -5.37
C THR A 100 -5.41 -3.84 -5.53
N ALA A 101 -5.93 -4.95 -5.00
CA ALA A 101 -5.27 -6.23 -5.11
C ALA A 101 -6.26 -7.39 -5.20
N VAL A 102 -5.85 -8.42 -5.92
CA VAL A 102 -6.40 -9.77 -5.78
C VAL A 102 -5.48 -10.55 -4.85
N VAL A 103 -6.07 -11.19 -3.85
CA VAL A 103 -5.34 -11.96 -2.84
C VAL A 103 -5.77 -13.40 -2.93
N GLY A 104 -4.78 -14.27 -3.20
CA GLY A 104 -4.94 -15.72 -3.11
C GLY A 104 -4.56 -16.16 -1.70
N THR A 105 -5.35 -17.02 -1.08
CA THR A 105 -5.13 -17.54 0.27
C THR A 105 -5.05 -19.06 0.30
N TYR A 106 -4.17 -19.57 1.14
CA TYR A 106 -4.03 -21.00 1.41
C TYR A 106 -3.96 -21.27 2.89
N ALA A 107 -4.98 -21.93 3.44
CA ALA A 107 -5.02 -22.28 4.86
C ALA A 107 -4.17 -23.53 5.12
N ILE A 108 -3.06 -23.37 5.86
CA ILE A 108 -2.24 -24.49 6.34
C ILE A 108 -2.93 -25.16 7.55
N SER A 109 -3.61 -24.34 8.36
CA SER A 109 -4.42 -24.79 9.49
C SER A 109 -5.58 -23.83 9.71
N PRO A 110 -6.57 -24.15 10.56
CA PRO A 110 -7.67 -23.23 10.87
C PRO A 110 -7.22 -21.86 11.38
N SER A 111 -6.04 -21.80 12.00
CA SER A 111 -5.49 -20.55 12.56
C SER A 111 -4.39 -19.94 11.72
N PHE A 112 -3.81 -20.64 10.74
CA PHE A 112 -2.67 -20.13 9.97
C PHE A 112 -2.92 -20.18 8.47
N ILE A 113 -2.84 -19.01 7.84
CA ILE A 113 -3.14 -18.80 6.43
C ILE A 113 -1.92 -18.15 5.77
N LEU A 114 -1.48 -18.69 4.63
CA LEU A 114 -0.56 -18.00 3.73
C LEU A 114 -1.34 -17.26 2.66
N SER A 115 -0.78 -16.17 2.19
CA SER A 115 -1.37 -15.38 1.10
C SER A 115 -0.33 -14.96 0.07
N GLY A 116 -0.77 -14.87 -1.18
CA GLY A 116 -0.08 -14.19 -2.26
C GLY A 116 -0.99 -13.11 -2.80
N ARG A 117 -0.44 -11.95 -3.13
CA ARG A 117 -1.20 -10.83 -3.66
C ARG A 117 -0.60 -10.30 -4.95
N GLY A 118 -1.44 -9.84 -5.85
CA GLY A 118 -1.06 -9.08 -7.03
C GLY A 118 -1.97 -7.87 -7.15
N GLY A 119 -1.40 -6.70 -7.33
CA GLY A 119 -2.13 -5.45 -7.30
C GLY A 119 -1.79 -4.50 -8.44
N MET A 120 -2.73 -3.61 -8.70
CA MET A 120 -2.56 -2.43 -9.53
C MET A 120 -2.92 -1.22 -8.66
N ASN A 121 -1.97 -0.32 -8.49
CA ASN A 121 -2.05 0.76 -7.52
C ASN A 121 -1.96 2.10 -8.24
N PHE A 122 -2.65 3.09 -7.72
CA PHE A 122 -2.64 4.48 -8.19
C PHE A 122 -1.86 5.30 -7.15
N LEU A 123 -0.56 5.42 -7.37
CA LEU A 123 0.33 6.09 -6.44
C LEU A 123 0.66 7.50 -6.93
N ASN A 124 0.58 8.45 -6.01
CA ASN A 124 1.02 9.82 -6.20
C ASN A 124 2.39 9.98 -5.56
N THR A 125 3.36 10.40 -6.35
CA THR A 125 4.73 10.67 -5.88
C THR A 125 4.99 12.16 -5.97
N GLU A 126 5.30 12.79 -4.85
CA GLU A 126 5.67 14.19 -4.76
C GLU A 126 7.14 14.34 -4.43
N VAL A 127 7.86 15.13 -5.23
CA VAL A 127 9.28 15.44 -4.99
C VAL A 127 9.41 16.93 -4.69
N ASN A 128 9.94 17.21 -3.51
CA ASN A 128 10.29 18.54 -3.04
C ASN A 128 11.81 18.65 -2.95
N GLY A 129 12.45 19.52 -3.73
CA GLY A 129 13.91 19.63 -3.73
C GLY A 129 14.42 21.05 -3.86
N THR A 130 15.64 21.26 -3.37
CA THR A 130 16.37 22.54 -3.52
C THR A 130 17.70 22.24 -4.22
N ILE A 131 17.90 22.86 -5.39
CA ILE A 131 19.17 22.76 -6.15
C ILE A 131 19.91 24.09 -5.95
N ALA A 132 21.13 24.02 -5.37
CA ALA A 132 22.03 25.16 -5.21
C ALA A 132 21.38 26.45 -4.66
N GLY A 133 20.47 26.30 -3.68
CA GLY A 133 19.81 27.44 -3.03
C GLY A 133 18.61 28.03 -3.78
N THR A 134 18.21 27.44 -4.88
CA THR A 134 17.00 27.82 -5.62
C THR A 134 15.93 26.74 -5.37
N SER A 135 14.76 27.15 -4.89
CA SER A 135 13.63 26.23 -4.71
C SER A 135 13.24 25.64 -6.06
N THR A 136 13.38 24.35 -6.23
CA THR A 136 12.80 23.63 -7.36
C THR A 136 11.33 23.41 -7.11
N GLN A 137 10.56 23.43 -8.17
CA GLN A 137 9.11 23.32 -8.13
C GLN A 137 8.70 21.96 -7.55
N ASN A 138 7.62 22.00 -6.79
CA ASN A 138 6.84 20.84 -6.39
C ASN A 138 6.40 20.10 -7.67
N THR A 139 6.96 18.93 -7.93
CA THR A 139 6.54 18.07 -9.04
C THR A 139 5.84 16.87 -8.44
N GLY A 140 4.55 16.75 -8.69
CA GLY A 140 3.73 15.59 -8.35
C GLY A 140 3.32 14.85 -9.60
N ASP A 141 3.41 13.53 -9.59
CA ASP A 141 2.96 12.66 -10.67
C ASP A 141 2.14 11.50 -10.08
N THR A 142 1.10 11.11 -10.80
CA THR A 142 0.26 9.97 -10.40
C THR A 142 0.45 8.85 -11.41
N ASP A 143 1.01 7.75 -10.95
CA ASP A 143 1.34 6.60 -11.79
C ASP A 143 0.52 5.37 -11.43
N VAL A 144 0.32 4.52 -12.43
CA VAL A 144 -0.25 3.17 -12.25
C VAL A 144 0.90 2.21 -12.03
N VAL A 145 0.98 1.70 -10.80
CA VAL A 145 2.08 0.88 -10.32
C VAL A 145 1.59 -0.54 -10.06
N TRP A 146 2.30 -1.53 -10.60
CA TRP A 146 2.03 -2.92 -10.28
C TRP A 146 2.70 -3.30 -8.97
N SER A 147 2.03 -4.15 -8.18
CA SER A 147 2.63 -4.74 -6.99
C SER A 147 2.43 -6.24 -6.93
N PHE A 148 3.36 -6.89 -6.28
CA PHE A 148 3.30 -8.30 -5.92
C PHE A 148 3.73 -8.45 -4.47
N GLY A 149 3.11 -9.39 -3.74
CA GLY A 149 3.44 -9.62 -2.35
C GLY A 149 3.08 -11.00 -1.86
N VAL A 150 3.64 -11.34 -0.72
CA VAL A 150 3.32 -12.55 0.02
C VAL A 150 3.06 -12.19 1.48
N GLY A 151 2.22 -12.98 2.15
CA GLY A 151 1.87 -12.72 3.52
C GLY A 151 1.53 -13.97 4.30
N ALA A 152 1.47 -13.81 5.60
CA ALA A 152 1.02 -14.82 6.54
C ALA A 152 0.05 -14.18 7.53
N GLN A 153 -1.04 -14.88 7.82
CA GLN A 153 -2.05 -14.45 8.78
C GLN A 153 -2.23 -15.51 9.87
N TYR A 154 -2.27 -15.06 11.11
CA TYR A 154 -2.62 -15.88 12.26
C TYR A 154 -3.93 -15.42 12.88
N ASN A 155 -4.96 -16.26 12.81
CA ASN A 155 -6.28 -15.97 13.38
C ASN A 155 -6.26 -16.18 14.90
N LEU A 156 -6.37 -15.10 15.65
CA LEU A 156 -6.50 -15.11 17.12
C LEU A 156 -7.90 -15.58 17.53
N THR A 157 -8.89 -15.14 16.75
CA THR A 157 -10.30 -15.53 16.88
C THR A 157 -10.89 -15.71 15.47
N PRO A 158 -12.11 -16.23 15.32
CA PRO A 158 -12.77 -16.25 14.00
C PRO A 158 -12.90 -14.88 13.33
N ALA A 159 -12.98 -13.80 14.13
CA ALA A 159 -13.15 -12.44 13.63
C ALA A 159 -11.85 -11.62 13.56
N VAL A 160 -10.80 -11.97 14.32
CA VAL A 160 -9.58 -11.16 14.43
C VAL A 160 -8.36 -11.97 14.05
N GLY A 161 -7.58 -11.45 13.10
CA GLY A 161 -6.30 -12.01 12.68
C GLY A 161 -5.17 -11.00 12.78
N LEU A 162 -3.97 -11.51 13.06
CA LEU A 162 -2.71 -10.78 12.89
C LEU A 162 -2.15 -11.14 11.52
N ARG A 163 -1.63 -10.16 10.79
CA ARG A 163 -1.13 -10.33 9.44
C ARG A 163 0.25 -9.72 9.29
N LEU A 164 1.14 -10.46 8.63
CA LEU A 164 2.46 -10.02 8.21
C LEU A 164 2.50 -10.08 6.69
N ASP A 165 2.92 -9.00 6.06
CA ASP A 165 3.04 -8.90 4.60
C ASP A 165 4.40 -8.37 4.19
N TRP A 166 4.93 -8.91 3.09
CA TRP A 166 5.93 -8.29 2.25
C TRP A 166 5.31 -7.98 0.90
N GLU A 167 5.47 -6.75 0.40
CA GLU A 167 4.91 -6.31 -0.87
C GLU A 167 5.95 -5.47 -1.61
N ARG A 168 6.17 -5.74 -2.90
CA ARG A 168 7.03 -4.95 -3.78
C ARG A 168 6.18 -4.21 -4.79
N PHE A 169 6.42 -2.91 -4.88
CA PHE A 169 5.85 -2.00 -5.87
C PHE A 169 6.90 -1.73 -6.93
N PHE A 170 6.56 -1.95 -8.22
CA PHE A 170 7.49 -1.87 -9.32
C PHE A 170 7.41 -0.50 -10.02
N GLU A 171 8.57 0.09 -10.35
CA GLU A 171 8.67 1.30 -11.17
C GLU A 171 7.78 2.44 -10.67
N THR A 172 7.85 2.71 -9.36
CA THR A 172 7.08 3.80 -8.74
C THR A 172 7.70 5.14 -9.10
N GLY A 173 6.91 6.06 -9.66
CA GLY A 173 7.35 7.37 -10.14
C GLY A 173 7.52 7.42 -11.65
N SER A 174 7.99 8.55 -12.18
CA SER A 174 8.06 8.82 -13.63
C SER A 174 9.49 9.04 -14.10
N SER A 175 9.87 8.37 -15.20
CA SER A 175 11.17 8.48 -15.85
C SER A 175 11.34 9.71 -16.75
N ASN A 176 10.39 10.61 -16.81
CA ASN A 176 10.41 11.77 -17.70
C ASN A 176 11.63 12.64 -17.48
N PHE A 177 12.48 12.77 -18.52
CA PHE A 177 13.81 13.37 -18.55
C PHE A 177 13.86 14.88 -18.20
N ASN A 178 12.73 15.55 -18.06
CA ASN A 178 12.59 17.00 -17.80
C ASN A 178 11.95 17.32 -16.44
N GLY A 179 12.38 16.66 -15.38
CA GLY A 179 11.89 16.93 -14.02
C GLY A 179 10.92 15.86 -13.50
N GLY A 180 11.04 14.61 -13.97
CA GLY A 180 10.31 13.49 -13.43
C GLY A 180 10.78 13.14 -12.00
N THR A 181 9.93 12.42 -11.29
CA THR A 181 10.15 12.01 -9.89
C THR A 181 11.20 10.89 -9.74
N GLY A 182 11.69 10.34 -10.87
CA GLY A 182 12.54 9.13 -10.92
C GLY A 182 11.72 7.87 -10.69
N GLU A 183 12.14 6.75 -11.30
CA GLU A 183 11.55 5.42 -11.07
C GLU A 183 12.37 4.68 -10.01
N ALA A 184 11.68 4.04 -9.06
CA ALA A 184 12.29 3.17 -8.06
C ALA A 184 11.34 2.06 -7.66
N ASP A 185 11.88 0.88 -7.40
CA ASP A 185 11.13 -0.18 -6.73
C ASP A 185 11.05 0.13 -5.23
N ILE A 186 9.91 -0.20 -4.63
CA ILE A 186 9.69 -0.03 -3.19
C ILE A 186 9.30 -1.36 -2.57
N ASP A 187 10.07 -1.81 -1.59
CA ASP A 187 9.77 -2.96 -0.76
C ASP A 187 9.10 -2.52 0.54
N LEU A 188 7.95 -3.09 0.86
CA LEU A 188 7.22 -2.84 2.10
C LEU A 188 7.14 -4.10 2.94
N PHE A 189 7.69 -4.06 4.15
CA PHE A 189 7.43 -5.04 5.20
C PHE A 189 6.45 -4.45 6.21
N SER A 190 5.33 -5.13 6.45
CA SER A 190 4.30 -4.61 7.34
C SER A 190 3.69 -5.68 8.24
N ALA A 191 3.25 -5.25 9.41
CA ALA A 191 2.46 -6.03 10.36
C ALA A 191 1.14 -5.31 10.65
N GLY A 192 0.06 -6.06 10.76
CA GLY A 192 -1.26 -5.46 10.90
C GLY A 192 -2.29 -6.37 11.54
N VAL A 193 -3.50 -5.84 11.62
CA VAL A 193 -4.68 -6.53 12.16
C VAL A 193 -5.76 -6.55 11.09
N VAL A 194 -6.43 -7.68 10.99
CA VAL A 194 -7.60 -7.90 10.12
C VAL A 194 -8.80 -8.21 11.01
N TYR A 195 -9.92 -7.59 10.70
CA TYR A 195 -11.21 -7.87 11.32
C TYR A 195 -12.21 -8.34 10.28
N LYS A 196 -12.76 -9.54 10.46
CA LYS A 196 -13.83 -10.16 9.64
C LYS A 196 -15.19 -9.97 10.31
N PHE A 197 -16.18 -9.62 9.52
CA PHE A 197 -17.56 -9.37 10.00
C PHE A 197 -18.39 -10.64 10.04
#